data_c2e7c3bf0b15b0fd7acb41f5aa4be0ec
#
_entry.id   c2e7c3bf0b15b0fd7acb41f5aa4be0ec
#
_cell.length_a   1.000
_cell.length_b   1.000
_cell.length_c   1.000
_cell.angle_alpha   90.00
_cell.angle_beta   90.00
_cell.angle_gamma   90.00
#
_symmetry.space_group_name_H-M   'P 1'
#
loop_
_entity.id
_entity.type
_entity.pdbx_description
1 polymer ?
#
loop_
_entity_poly.entity_id
_entity_poly.type
_entity_poly.pdbx_seq_one_letter_code
_entity_poly.pdbx_strand_id
1 'polypeptide(L)'
;MSGPTFNQVQVLLIKAAQDEAVLHGSGSSDEILGFHAQQAVEKLMKALLSQVGIVFERTHVLGRPETALIAAGESSPVCPLPLSQLNEFAVNYRYDYLPETVCPSRKELIETVGLWRDHVYARVTALSGSAETVEAVTSL
;
A
#
# COMPACT_ATOMS: atom_id res chain seq x y z
N MET A 1 -25.07 15.39 13.81
CA MET A 1 -25.00 14.85 12.44
C MET A 1 -23.62 14.24 12.22
N SER A 2 -23.58 12.99 11.90
CA SER A 2 -22.30 12.32 11.64
C SER A 2 -21.76 12.73 10.27
N GLY A 3 -20.43 12.81 10.14
CA GLY A 3 -19.78 13.01 8.86
C GLY A 3 -19.92 11.80 7.96
N PRO A 4 -19.28 11.81 6.76
CA PRO A 4 -19.35 10.68 5.85
C PRO A 4 -18.82 9.42 6.51
N THR A 5 -19.51 8.31 6.28
CA THR A 5 -19.12 7.00 6.78
C THR A 5 -18.35 6.28 5.69
N PHE A 6 -17.16 5.79 6.02
CA PHE A 6 -16.32 5.02 5.09
C PHE A 6 -16.38 3.53 5.44
N ASN A 7 -16.47 2.67 4.43
CA ASN A 7 -16.33 1.23 4.61
C ASN A 7 -14.86 0.84 4.81
N GLN A 8 -14.59 -0.43 5.11
CA GLN A 8 -13.24 -0.89 5.40
C GLN A 8 -12.27 -0.69 4.22
N VAL A 9 -12.74 -0.90 3.00
CA VAL A 9 -11.93 -0.66 1.80
C VAL A 9 -11.48 0.80 1.77
N GLN A 10 -12.42 1.72 1.95
CA GLN A 10 -12.14 3.15 1.94
C GLN A 10 -11.21 3.58 3.07
N VAL A 11 -11.41 3.04 4.27
CA VAL A 11 -10.52 3.33 5.42
C VAL A 11 -9.09 2.91 5.11
N LEU A 12 -8.90 1.72 4.53
CA LEU A 12 -7.56 1.24 4.16
C LEU A 12 -6.93 2.11 3.06
N LEU A 13 -7.73 2.53 2.07
CA LEU A 13 -7.24 3.42 1.01
C LEU A 13 -6.83 4.78 1.57
N ILE A 14 -7.59 5.33 2.51
CA ILE A 14 -7.28 6.61 3.17
C ILE A 14 -5.96 6.50 3.94
N LYS A 15 -5.81 5.43 4.71
CA LYS A 15 -4.58 5.22 5.50
C LYS A 15 -3.37 4.98 4.61
N ALA A 16 -3.55 4.26 3.50
CA ALA A 16 -2.48 4.09 2.52
C ALA A 16 -2.05 5.44 1.93
N ALA A 17 -3.01 6.32 1.64
CA ALA A 17 -2.71 7.66 1.12
C ALA A 17 -1.93 8.51 2.14
N GLN A 18 -2.24 8.35 3.44
CA GLN A 18 -1.48 9.03 4.50
C GLN A 18 -0.03 8.55 4.56
N ASP A 19 0.19 7.24 4.42
CA ASP A 19 1.55 6.70 4.36
C ASP A 19 2.28 7.19 3.10
N GLU A 20 1.59 7.20 1.95
CA GLU A 20 2.18 7.69 0.71
C GLU A 20 2.58 9.16 0.82
N ALA A 21 1.78 9.99 1.50
CA ALA A 21 2.06 11.40 1.68
C ALA A 21 3.40 11.65 2.38
N VAL A 22 3.84 10.75 3.26
CA VAL A 22 5.15 10.85 3.92
C VAL A 22 6.29 10.86 2.90
N LEU A 23 6.13 10.12 1.79
CA LEU A 23 7.16 10.03 0.75
C LEU A 23 7.38 11.36 0.03
N HIS A 24 6.39 12.24 0.04
CA HIS A 24 6.44 13.55 -0.63
C HIS A 24 6.84 14.67 0.33
N GLY A 25 6.94 14.38 1.62
CA GLY A 25 7.38 15.34 2.62
C GLY A 25 8.89 15.48 2.66
N SER A 26 9.39 16.38 3.51
CA SER A 26 10.81 16.60 3.72
C SER A 26 11.20 16.21 5.15
N GLY A 27 12.48 15.94 5.37
CA GLY A 27 13.02 15.72 6.71
C GLY A 27 12.97 14.29 7.23
N SER A 28 12.43 13.35 6.47
CA SER A 28 12.39 11.93 6.87
C SER A 28 13.65 11.19 6.40
N SER A 29 14.14 10.27 7.24
CA SER A 29 15.25 9.38 6.86
C SER A 29 14.79 8.34 5.83
N ASP A 30 15.77 7.69 5.18
CA ASP A 30 15.48 6.64 4.20
C ASP A 30 14.73 5.48 4.82
N GLU A 31 15.06 5.10 6.06
CA GLU A 31 14.34 4.02 6.77
C GLU A 31 12.88 4.39 7.03
N ILE A 32 12.61 5.63 7.41
CA ILE A 32 11.23 6.10 7.63
C ILE A 32 10.46 6.08 6.31
N LEU A 33 11.06 6.56 5.22
CA LEU A 33 10.43 6.53 3.91
C LEU A 33 10.13 5.09 3.47
N GLY A 34 11.10 4.20 3.61
CA GLY A 34 10.91 2.78 3.28
C GLY A 34 9.82 2.12 4.10
N PHE A 35 9.75 2.41 5.40
CA PHE A 35 8.71 1.90 6.28
C PHE A 35 7.32 2.35 5.82
N HIS A 36 7.15 3.64 5.53
CA HIS A 36 5.85 4.15 5.08
C HIS A 36 5.47 3.65 3.69
N ALA A 37 6.45 3.45 2.80
CA ALA A 37 6.18 2.83 1.50
C ALA A 37 5.67 1.40 1.66
N GLN A 38 6.29 0.61 2.53
CA GLN A 38 5.85 -0.75 2.85
C GLN A 38 4.43 -0.74 3.43
N GLN A 39 4.16 0.17 4.38
CA GLN A 39 2.84 0.29 4.98
C GLN A 39 1.77 0.69 3.96
N ALA A 40 2.10 1.60 3.05
CA ALA A 40 1.19 2.01 1.98
C ALA A 40 0.80 0.83 1.10
N VAL A 41 1.78 0.07 0.63
CA VAL A 41 1.53 -1.10 -0.24
C VAL A 41 0.74 -2.17 0.51
N GLU A 42 1.08 -2.45 1.77
CA GLU A 42 0.34 -3.42 2.59
C GLU A 42 -1.14 -3.04 2.68
N LYS A 43 -1.44 -1.78 2.99
CA LYS A 43 -2.81 -1.30 3.12
C LYS A 43 -3.56 -1.32 1.79
N LEU A 44 -2.87 -0.99 0.70
CA LEU A 44 -3.46 -1.08 -0.64
C LEU A 44 -3.84 -2.52 -1.00
N MET A 45 -2.96 -3.48 -0.74
CA MET A 45 -3.27 -4.89 -0.98
C MET A 45 -4.43 -5.36 -0.10
N LYS A 46 -4.45 -4.97 1.17
CA LYS A 46 -5.53 -5.33 2.08
C LYS A 46 -6.87 -4.71 1.67
N ALA A 47 -6.85 -3.50 1.13
CA ALA A 47 -8.05 -2.87 0.59
C ALA A 47 -8.62 -3.70 -0.57
N LEU A 48 -7.77 -4.15 -1.48
CA LEU A 48 -8.21 -4.98 -2.60
C LEU A 48 -8.71 -6.35 -2.12
N LEU A 49 -8.04 -6.97 -1.14
CA LEU A 49 -8.51 -8.22 -0.52
C LEU A 49 -9.89 -8.03 0.11
N SER A 50 -10.10 -6.93 0.82
CA SER A 50 -11.42 -6.62 1.39
C SER A 50 -12.47 -6.46 0.30
N GLN A 51 -12.11 -5.83 -0.81
CA GLN A 51 -13.04 -5.63 -1.94
C GLN A 51 -13.49 -6.95 -2.54
N VAL A 52 -12.60 -7.94 -2.64
CA VAL A 52 -12.95 -9.28 -3.15
C VAL A 52 -13.50 -10.21 -2.07
N GLY A 53 -13.68 -9.72 -0.85
CA GLY A 53 -14.30 -10.48 0.24
C GLY A 53 -13.39 -11.49 0.93
N ILE A 54 -12.07 -11.33 0.82
CA ILE A 54 -11.10 -12.24 1.44
C ILE A 54 -10.67 -11.69 2.78
N VAL A 55 -10.73 -12.52 3.82
CA VAL A 55 -10.19 -12.22 5.14
C VAL A 55 -8.67 -12.39 5.11
N PHE A 56 -7.93 -11.38 5.56
CA PHE A 56 -6.47 -11.42 5.59
C PHE A 56 -5.97 -11.42 7.04
N GLU A 57 -4.81 -12.04 7.24
CA GLU A 57 -4.16 -12.06 8.54
C GLU A 57 -3.43 -10.74 8.82
N ARG A 58 -3.27 -10.42 10.10
CA ARG A 58 -2.44 -9.29 10.52
C ARG A 58 -0.98 -9.66 10.34
N THR A 59 -0.40 -9.20 9.26
CA THR A 59 1.00 -9.47 8.94
C THR A 59 1.61 -8.26 8.25
N HIS A 60 2.91 -8.08 8.44
CA HIS A 60 3.71 -7.10 7.72
C HIS A 60 4.55 -7.74 6.61
N VAL A 61 4.34 -9.02 6.35
CA VAL A 61 4.99 -9.72 5.25
C VAL A 61 4.13 -9.58 4.00
N LEU A 62 4.56 -8.74 3.06
CA LEU A 62 3.78 -8.40 1.87
C LEU A 62 3.52 -9.58 0.94
N GLY A 63 4.38 -10.60 0.98
CA GLY A 63 4.20 -11.79 0.16
C GLY A 63 2.93 -12.57 0.46
N ARG A 64 2.42 -12.52 1.70
CA ARG A 64 1.18 -13.24 2.06
C ARG A 64 -0.07 -12.57 1.47
N PRO A 65 -0.27 -11.24 1.61
CA PRO A 65 -1.37 -10.59 0.91
C PRO A 65 -1.28 -10.74 -0.61
N GLU A 66 -0.09 -10.67 -1.19
CA GLU A 66 0.10 -10.85 -2.63
C GLU A 66 -0.32 -12.25 -3.07
N THR A 67 0.09 -13.28 -2.33
CA THR A 67 -0.30 -14.67 -2.61
C THR A 67 -1.81 -14.83 -2.58
N ALA A 68 -2.48 -14.22 -1.59
CA ALA A 68 -3.93 -14.26 -1.49
C ALA A 68 -4.61 -13.56 -2.67
N LEU A 69 -4.07 -12.42 -3.12
CA LEU A 69 -4.58 -11.71 -4.28
C LEU A 69 -4.46 -12.54 -5.56
N ILE A 70 -3.30 -13.16 -5.78
CA ILE A 70 -3.07 -14.01 -6.94
C ILE A 70 -4.03 -15.21 -6.93
N ALA A 71 -4.23 -15.83 -5.76
CA ALA A 71 -5.17 -16.94 -5.60
C ALA A 71 -6.62 -16.52 -5.90
N ALA A 72 -6.94 -15.24 -5.70
CA ALA A 72 -8.25 -14.69 -6.00
C ALA A 72 -8.39 -14.26 -7.48
N GLY A 73 -7.37 -14.46 -8.30
CA GLY A 73 -7.38 -14.08 -9.71
C GLY A 73 -6.92 -12.65 -9.97
N GLU A 74 -6.38 -11.96 -8.97
CA GLU A 74 -5.84 -10.62 -9.13
C GLU A 74 -4.37 -10.68 -9.51
N SER A 75 -3.89 -9.68 -10.25
CA SER A 75 -2.49 -9.57 -10.64
C SER A 75 -1.80 -8.49 -9.80
N SER A 76 -0.46 -8.53 -9.80
CA SER A 76 0.36 -7.49 -9.19
C SER A 76 0.90 -6.56 -10.27
N PRO A 77 1.05 -5.25 -9.99
CA PRO A 77 1.70 -4.35 -10.95
C PRO A 77 3.19 -4.65 -11.05
N VAL A 78 3.77 -4.34 -12.19
CA VAL A 78 5.23 -4.40 -12.37
C VAL A 78 5.82 -3.13 -11.78
N CYS A 79 6.71 -3.28 -10.80
CA CYS A 79 7.26 -2.15 -10.04
C CYS A 79 8.79 -2.18 -10.03
N PRO A 80 9.44 -1.01 -9.86
CA PRO A 80 10.90 -0.94 -9.71
C PRO A 80 11.41 -1.72 -8.51
N LEU A 81 10.64 -1.76 -7.41
CA LEU A 81 11.04 -2.43 -6.17
C LEU A 81 10.18 -3.67 -5.94
N PRO A 82 10.80 -4.84 -5.73
CA PRO A 82 10.06 -6.04 -5.38
C PRO A 82 9.55 -5.95 -3.93
N LEU A 83 8.46 -6.67 -3.64
CA LEU A 83 7.88 -6.69 -2.30
C LEU A 83 8.85 -7.22 -1.25
N SER A 84 9.72 -8.16 -1.62
CA SER A 84 10.74 -8.68 -0.70
C SER A 84 11.67 -7.58 -0.17
N GLN A 85 12.01 -6.62 -1.00
CA GLN A 85 12.85 -5.49 -0.60
C GLN A 85 12.10 -4.53 0.31
N LEU A 86 10.81 -4.29 0.05
CA LEU A 86 9.97 -3.46 0.92
C LEU A 86 9.75 -4.12 2.28
N ASN A 87 9.64 -5.45 2.33
CA ASN A 87 9.44 -6.18 3.58
C ASN A 87 10.56 -5.97 4.60
N GLU A 88 11.77 -5.71 4.14
CA GLU A 88 12.90 -5.46 5.05
C GLU A 88 12.65 -4.26 5.95
N PHE A 89 11.94 -3.24 5.46
CA PHE A 89 11.62 -2.06 6.27
C PHE A 89 10.61 -2.37 7.37
N ALA A 90 9.69 -3.32 7.15
CA ALA A 90 8.74 -3.72 8.18
C ALA A 90 9.42 -4.46 9.33
N VAL A 91 10.46 -5.24 9.03
CA VAL A 91 11.16 -6.08 10.01
C VAL A 91 12.32 -5.33 10.65
N ASN A 92 13.15 -4.67 9.86
CA ASN A 92 14.44 -4.14 10.30
C ASN A 92 14.38 -2.68 10.77
N TYR A 93 13.38 -1.93 10.35
CA TYR A 93 13.24 -0.51 10.71
C TYR A 93 13.32 -0.25 12.21
N ARG A 94 12.81 -1.16 13.03
CA ARG A 94 12.71 -0.96 14.47
C ARG A 94 13.97 -1.35 15.23
N TYR A 95 14.80 -2.21 14.66
CA TYR A 95 15.84 -2.91 15.42
C TYR A 95 17.22 -2.75 14.86
N ASP A 96 17.35 -2.65 13.56
CA ASP A 96 18.63 -2.70 12.89
C ASP A 96 18.83 -1.52 11.95
N TYR A 97 20.09 -1.11 11.87
CA TYR A 97 20.52 -0.17 10.87
C TYR A 97 20.58 -0.88 9.51
N LEU A 98 19.90 -0.32 8.52
CA LEU A 98 19.94 -0.88 7.16
C LEU A 98 21.20 -0.37 6.45
N PRO A 99 22.00 -1.29 5.85
CA PRO A 99 23.14 -0.86 5.04
C PRO A 99 22.67 0.03 3.89
N GLU A 100 23.46 1.06 3.56
CA GLU A 100 23.15 1.99 2.46
C GLU A 100 22.88 1.27 1.14
N THR A 101 23.56 0.15 0.90
CA THR A 101 23.43 -0.62 -0.33
C THR A 101 22.05 -1.25 -0.54
N VAL A 102 21.23 -1.35 0.52
CA VAL A 102 19.87 -1.94 0.42
C VAL A 102 18.78 -0.89 0.54
N CYS A 103 19.13 0.37 0.77
CA CYS A 103 18.13 1.44 0.85
C CYS A 103 17.79 1.92 -0.55
N PRO A 104 16.53 1.75 -1.01
CA PRO A 104 16.10 2.29 -2.30
C PRO A 104 16.01 3.81 -2.24
N SER A 105 16.07 4.45 -3.40
CA SER A 105 15.91 5.89 -3.50
C SER A 105 14.46 6.30 -3.22
N ARG A 106 14.27 7.55 -2.78
CA ARG A 106 12.94 8.10 -2.62
C ARG A 106 12.14 8.00 -3.93
N LYS A 107 12.78 8.25 -5.07
CA LYS A 107 12.14 8.17 -6.38
C LYS A 107 11.58 6.77 -6.64
N GLU A 108 12.35 5.73 -6.36
CA GLU A 108 11.90 4.35 -6.52
C GLU A 108 10.74 4.00 -5.59
N LEU A 109 10.79 4.48 -4.35
CA LEU A 109 9.71 4.28 -3.39
C LEU A 109 8.42 4.95 -3.86
N ILE A 110 8.51 6.21 -4.29
CA ILE A 110 7.35 6.98 -4.80
C ILE A 110 6.75 6.27 -6.02
N GLU A 111 7.58 5.85 -6.96
CA GLU A 111 7.12 5.18 -8.17
C GLU A 111 6.43 3.86 -7.85
N THR A 112 7.04 3.05 -6.99
CA THR A 112 6.49 1.74 -6.60
C THR A 112 5.13 1.89 -5.92
N VAL A 113 5.03 2.79 -4.93
CA VAL A 113 3.77 3.02 -4.22
C VAL A 113 2.70 3.56 -5.18
N GLY A 114 3.08 4.49 -6.06
CA GLY A 114 2.16 5.06 -7.04
C GLY A 114 1.60 4.01 -8.01
N LEU A 115 2.42 3.07 -8.45
CA LEU A 115 1.98 1.98 -9.32
C LEU A 115 1.00 1.05 -8.60
N TRP A 116 1.27 0.71 -7.34
CA TRP A 116 0.35 -0.07 -6.54
C TRP A 116 -0.98 0.67 -6.29
N ARG A 117 -0.91 1.96 -5.97
CA ARG A 117 -2.09 2.78 -5.77
C ARG A 117 -2.98 2.79 -7.01
N ASP A 118 -2.40 3.09 -8.18
CA ASP A 118 -3.16 3.18 -9.42
C ASP A 118 -3.77 1.82 -9.79
N HIS A 119 -3.01 0.74 -9.60
CA HIS A 119 -3.49 -0.62 -9.84
C HIS A 119 -4.69 -0.95 -8.94
N VAL A 120 -4.56 -0.70 -7.63
CA VAL A 120 -5.60 -1.02 -6.66
C VAL A 120 -6.84 -0.15 -6.89
N TYR A 121 -6.67 1.15 -7.15
CA TYR A 121 -7.80 2.04 -7.44
C TYR A 121 -8.58 1.57 -8.67
N ALA A 122 -7.89 1.18 -9.73
CA ALA A 122 -8.53 0.66 -10.94
C ALA A 122 -9.30 -0.63 -10.67
N ARG A 123 -8.72 -1.55 -9.91
CA ARG A 123 -9.36 -2.83 -9.58
C ARG A 123 -10.57 -2.65 -8.65
N VAL A 124 -10.45 -1.81 -7.62
CA VAL A 124 -11.57 -1.52 -6.72
C VAL A 124 -12.73 -0.91 -7.50
N THR A 125 -12.44 0.04 -8.39
CA THR A 125 -13.46 0.65 -9.24
C THR A 125 -14.14 -0.39 -10.14
N ALA A 126 -13.36 -1.23 -10.80
CA ALA A 126 -13.89 -2.27 -11.68
C ALA A 126 -14.76 -3.28 -10.92
N LEU A 127 -14.31 -3.72 -9.75
CA LEU A 127 -15.01 -4.71 -8.94
C LEU A 127 -16.29 -4.17 -8.30
N SER A 128 -16.29 -2.90 -7.92
CA SER A 128 -17.49 -2.26 -7.34
C SER A 128 -18.51 -1.85 -8.40
N GLY A 129 -18.11 -1.77 -9.67
CA GLY A 129 -18.96 -1.30 -10.75
C GLY A 129 -19.21 0.20 -10.74
N SER A 130 -18.47 0.96 -9.92
CA SER A 130 -18.65 2.39 -9.76
C SER A 130 -17.34 3.04 -9.32
N ALA A 131 -17.11 4.29 -9.75
CA ALA A 131 -15.99 5.09 -9.31
C ALA A 131 -16.21 5.72 -7.91
N GLU A 132 -17.40 5.59 -7.34
CA GLU A 132 -17.76 6.30 -6.09
C GLU A 132 -16.86 5.94 -4.91
N THR A 133 -16.51 4.66 -4.75
CA THR A 133 -15.66 4.21 -3.65
C THR A 133 -14.31 4.93 -3.65
N VAL A 134 -13.66 4.99 -4.80
CA VAL A 134 -12.35 5.63 -4.94
C VAL A 134 -12.49 7.16 -4.94
N GLU A 135 -13.50 7.71 -5.61
CA GLU A 135 -13.74 9.16 -5.65
C GLU A 135 -13.93 9.74 -4.25
N ALA A 136 -14.66 9.04 -3.37
CA ALA A 136 -14.87 9.48 -2.00
C ALA A 136 -13.54 9.61 -1.21
N VAL A 137 -12.56 8.76 -1.53
CA VAL A 137 -11.23 8.79 -0.90
C VAL A 137 -10.37 9.87 -1.53
N THR A 138 -10.38 9.98 -2.85
CA THR A 138 -9.48 10.91 -3.56
C THR A 138 -9.94 12.37 -3.48
N SER A 139 -11.18 12.62 -3.08
CA SER A 139 -11.71 13.98 -2.88
C SER A 139 -11.46 14.55 -1.48
N LEU A 140 -10.80 13.81 -0.62
CA LEU A 140 -10.51 14.28 0.75
C LEU A 140 -9.45 15.40 0.78
#